data_a6079c2db42c1103caa7a7d8b051b5a9
#
_entry.id   a6079c2db42c1103caa7a7d8b051b5a9
#
_cell.length_a   1.000
_cell.length_b   1.000
_cell.length_c   1.000
_cell.angle_alpha   90.00
_cell.angle_beta   90.00
_cell.angle_gamma   90.00
#
_symmetry.space_group_name_H-M   'P 1'
#
loop_
_entity.id
_entity.type
_entity.pdbx_description
1 polymer ?
#
loop_
_entity_poly.entity_id
_entity_poly.type
_entity_poly.pdbx_seq_one_letter_code
_entity_poly.pdbx_strand_id
1 'polypeptide(L)'
;MSGREEAAAAVRRALSASMGATADEQLALAQVRVAWGEVALEARLERGPLTSRVRRVTGGTAHVEASDPMLAQELALRAEALTWAVNDRMRGRPGATIVLIGLAVSVGRERADRNL
;
A
#
# COMPACT_ATOMS: atom_id res chain seq x y z
N MET A 1 5.99 14.20 -34.88
CA MET A 1 7.39 14.01 -34.62
C MET A 1 7.63 13.33 -33.29
N SER A 2 7.94 12.07 -33.40
CA SER A 2 8.09 11.20 -32.24
C SER A 2 9.20 11.61 -31.28
N GLY A 3 10.29 12.22 -31.75
CA GLY A 3 11.42 12.62 -30.93
C GLY A 3 11.08 13.67 -29.87
N ARG A 4 10.17 14.60 -30.15
CA ARG A 4 9.73 15.60 -29.17
C ARG A 4 8.86 15.00 -28.09
N GLU A 5 7.98 14.09 -28.46
CA GLU A 5 7.10 13.42 -27.52
C GLU A 5 7.87 12.50 -26.61
N GLU A 6 8.87 11.81 -27.13
CA GLU A 6 9.74 10.94 -26.36
C GLU A 6 10.58 11.72 -25.37
N ALA A 7 11.12 12.87 -25.77
CA ALA A 7 11.88 13.73 -24.90
C ALA A 7 11.00 14.30 -23.78
N ALA A 8 9.78 14.74 -24.10
CA ALA A 8 8.85 15.26 -23.10
C ALA A 8 8.43 14.18 -22.10
N ALA A 9 8.19 12.95 -22.60
CA ALA A 9 7.86 11.82 -21.75
C ALA A 9 9.01 11.43 -20.82
N ALA A 10 10.24 11.45 -21.34
CA ALA A 10 11.44 11.16 -20.54
C ALA A 10 11.65 12.20 -19.45
N VAL A 11 11.47 13.50 -19.78
CA VAL A 11 11.57 14.56 -18.79
C VAL A 11 10.52 14.42 -17.70
N ARG A 12 9.28 14.13 -18.07
CA ARG A 12 8.21 13.91 -17.09
C ARG A 12 8.52 12.75 -16.16
N ARG A 13 9.04 11.65 -16.70
CA ARG A 13 9.43 10.50 -15.89
C ARG A 13 10.57 10.82 -14.94
N ALA A 14 11.56 11.56 -15.42
CA ALA A 14 12.67 11.99 -14.59
C ALA A 14 12.22 12.92 -13.46
N LEU A 15 11.32 13.87 -13.76
CA LEU A 15 10.75 14.76 -12.76
C LEU A 15 9.92 13.99 -11.75
N SER A 16 9.09 13.04 -12.20
CA SER A 16 8.30 12.20 -11.32
C SER A 16 9.17 11.38 -10.38
N ALA A 17 10.26 10.81 -10.90
CA ALA A 17 11.20 10.01 -10.11
C ALA A 17 11.90 10.89 -9.04
N SER A 18 12.28 12.12 -9.38
CA SER A 18 12.93 13.02 -8.44
C SER A 18 11.98 13.65 -7.43
N MET A 19 10.69 13.75 -7.76
CA MET A 19 9.65 14.33 -6.90
C MET A 19 8.87 13.29 -6.09
N GLY A 20 9.12 11.99 -6.32
CA GLY A 20 8.39 10.90 -5.69
C GLY A 20 7.27 10.36 -6.56
N ALA A 21 6.16 9.94 -5.94
CA ALA A 21 5.08 9.26 -6.61
C ALA A 21 4.34 10.18 -7.60
N THR A 22 3.98 9.64 -8.76
CA THR A 22 3.10 10.30 -9.74
C THR A 22 1.66 10.35 -9.21
N ALA A 23 0.81 11.15 -9.87
CA ALA A 23 -0.62 11.21 -9.54
C ALA A 23 -1.28 9.83 -9.67
N ASP A 24 -0.91 9.05 -10.68
CA ASP A 24 -1.45 7.70 -10.88
C ASP A 24 -1.03 6.75 -9.77
N GLU A 25 0.23 6.83 -9.33
CA GLU A 25 0.73 6.04 -8.21
C GLU A 25 0.04 6.41 -6.91
N GLN A 26 -0.21 7.70 -6.69
CA GLN A 26 -0.93 8.17 -5.50
C GLN A 26 -2.37 7.70 -5.50
N LEU A 27 -3.04 7.73 -6.64
CA LEU A 27 -4.40 7.24 -6.77
C LEU A 27 -4.46 5.74 -6.51
N ALA A 28 -3.53 4.99 -7.09
CA ALA A 28 -3.45 3.55 -6.88
C ALA A 28 -3.21 3.22 -5.40
N LEU A 29 -2.32 3.95 -4.74
CA LEU A 29 -2.07 3.79 -3.31
C LEU A 29 -3.33 4.09 -2.49
N ALA A 30 -4.07 5.15 -2.84
CA ALA A 30 -5.31 5.48 -2.16
C ALA A 30 -6.34 4.36 -2.28
N GLN A 31 -6.45 3.74 -3.45
CA GLN A 31 -7.35 2.61 -3.66
C GLN A 31 -6.94 1.39 -2.84
N VAL A 32 -5.66 1.09 -2.78
CA VAL A 32 -5.13 -0.01 -1.94
C VAL A 32 -5.44 0.26 -0.47
N ARG A 33 -5.27 1.49 -0.01
CA ARG A 33 -5.57 1.87 1.38
C ARG A 33 -7.04 1.69 1.73
N VAL A 34 -7.93 2.06 0.84
CA VAL A 34 -9.38 1.86 1.06
C VAL A 34 -9.71 0.37 1.12
N ALA A 35 -9.20 -0.41 0.17
CA ALA A 35 -9.41 -1.85 0.15
C ALA A 35 -8.83 -2.52 1.39
N TRP A 36 -7.64 -2.10 1.82
CA TRP A 36 -7.02 -2.62 3.05
C TRP A 36 -7.88 -2.35 4.28
N GLY A 37 -8.39 -1.12 4.42
CA GLY A 37 -9.25 -0.77 5.54
C GLY A 37 -10.49 -1.65 5.62
N GLU A 38 -11.11 -1.94 4.48
CA GLU A 38 -12.27 -2.83 4.41
C GLU A 38 -11.92 -4.27 4.79
N VAL A 39 -10.82 -4.78 4.25
CA VAL A 39 -10.35 -6.14 4.53
C VAL A 39 -9.96 -6.29 6.00
N ALA A 40 -9.22 -5.33 6.55
CA ALA A 40 -8.79 -5.37 7.94
C ALA A 40 -9.98 -5.33 8.91
N LEU A 41 -10.98 -4.52 8.60
CA LEU A 41 -12.20 -4.44 9.40
C LEU A 41 -12.99 -5.75 9.35
N GLU A 42 -13.18 -6.30 8.17
CA GLU A 42 -13.90 -7.56 7.97
C GLU A 42 -13.19 -8.74 8.62
N ALA A 43 -11.87 -8.77 8.55
CA ALA A 43 -11.04 -9.82 9.16
C ALA A 43 -10.83 -9.62 10.67
N ARG A 44 -11.38 -8.55 11.24
CA ARG A 44 -11.28 -8.20 12.66
C ARG A 44 -9.83 -8.03 13.11
N LEU A 45 -9.02 -7.41 12.26
CA LEU A 45 -7.62 -7.12 12.54
C LEU A 45 -7.42 -5.77 13.23
N GLU A 46 -8.47 -4.96 13.31
CA GLU A 46 -8.45 -3.70 14.05
C GLU A 46 -9.30 -3.83 15.29
N ARG A 47 -8.67 -3.67 16.46
CA ARG A 47 -9.32 -3.82 17.76
C ARG A 47 -8.79 -2.77 18.73
N GLY A 48 -9.60 -1.79 19.05
CA GLY A 48 -9.17 -0.73 19.96
C GLY A 48 -7.94 0.00 19.45
N PRO A 49 -6.83 -0.01 20.19
CA PRO A 49 -5.61 0.68 19.75
C PRO A 49 -4.82 -0.08 18.69
N LEU A 50 -5.20 -1.33 18.37
CA LEU A 50 -4.51 -2.14 17.37
C LEU A 50 -4.96 -1.73 15.99
N THR A 51 -4.08 -1.11 15.22
CA THR A 51 -4.36 -0.61 13.88
C THR A 51 -3.23 -0.96 12.93
N SER A 52 -3.55 -0.96 11.65
CA SER A 52 -2.58 -1.15 10.59
C SER A 52 -2.88 -0.22 9.44
N ARG A 53 -1.84 0.09 8.64
CA ARG A 53 -2.03 0.94 7.46
C ARG A 53 -1.03 0.59 6.38
N VAL A 54 -1.43 0.77 5.14
CA VAL A 54 -0.54 0.64 4.00
C VAL A 54 0.26 1.93 3.87
N ARG A 55 1.57 1.83 4.02
CA ARG A 55 2.48 2.98 3.90
C ARG A 55 2.79 3.28 2.44
N ARG A 56 3.07 2.25 1.68
CA ARG A 56 3.43 2.38 0.26
C ARG A 56 3.21 1.05 -0.45
N VAL A 57 3.23 1.11 -1.77
CA VAL A 57 3.21 -0.08 -2.63
C VAL A 57 4.41 0.04 -3.56
N THR A 58 5.25 -0.98 -3.61
CA THR A 58 6.45 -1.01 -4.43
C THR A 58 6.55 -2.35 -5.13
N GLY A 59 6.58 -2.35 -6.46
CA GLY A 59 6.70 -3.58 -7.24
C GLY A 59 5.62 -4.61 -6.95
N GLY A 60 4.39 -4.15 -6.65
CA GLY A 60 3.28 -5.04 -6.31
C GLY A 60 3.25 -5.47 -4.86
N THR A 61 4.21 -5.08 -4.04
CA THR A 61 4.22 -5.39 -2.61
C THR A 61 3.65 -4.22 -1.81
N ALA A 62 2.62 -4.48 -1.01
CA ALA A 62 2.06 -3.48 -0.10
C ALA A 62 2.85 -3.51 1.22
N HIS A 63 3.42 -2.38 1.60
CA HIS A 63 4.14 -2.23 2.85
C HIS A 63 3.17 -1.78 3.92
N VAL A 64 2.82 -2.69 4.83
CA VAL A 64 1.84 -2.48 5.88
C VAL A 64 2.55 -2.28 7.20
N GLU A 65 2.21 -1.19 7.88
CA GLU A 65 2.72 -0.89 9.20
C GLU A 65 1.66 -1.22 10.24
N ALA A 66 2.01 -2.08 11.19
CA ALA A 66 1.13 -2.43 12.29
C ALA A 66 1.49 -1.62 13.53
N SER A 67 0.49 -1.34 14.36
CA SER A 67 0.70 -0.55 15.58
C SER A 67 1.44 -1.31 16.67
N ASP A 68 1.49 -2.63 16.59
CA ASP A 68 2.14 -3.44 17.61
C ASP A 68 2.70 -4.74 17.03
N PRO A 69 3.71 -5.38 17.72
CA PRO A 69 4.35 -6.59 17.21
C PRO A 69 3.44 -7.81 17.05
N MET A 70 2.46 -7.98 17.93
CA MET A 70 1.55 -9.11 17.84
C MET A 70 0.65 -9.00 16.61
N LEU A 71 0.16 -7.79 16.35
CA LEU A 71 -0.61 -7.55 15.15
C LEU A 71 0.23 -7.74 13.90
N ALA A 72 1.48 -7.29 13.91
CA ALA A 72 2.40 -7.49 12.80
C ALA A 72 2.60 -8.98 12.50
N GLN A 73 2.76 -9.78 13.53
CA GLN A 73 2.91 -11.23 13.38
C GLN A 73 1.65 -11.86 12.79
N GLU A 74 0.48 -11.46 13.27
CA GLU A 74 -0.80 -11.96 12.75
C GLU A 74 -0.97 -11.60 11.27
N LEU A 75 -0.64 -10.36 10.90
CA LEU A 75 -0.70 -9.93 9.50
C LEU A 75 0.27 -10.72 8.63
N ALA A 76 1.48 -10.96 9.11
CA ALA A 76 2.48 -11.73 8.37
C ALA A 76 2.03 -13.17 8.15
N LEU A 77 1.44 -13.80 9.16
CA LEU A 77 0.92 -15.17 9.05
C LEU A 77 -0.24 -15.27 8.06
N ARG A 78 -1.01 -14.21 7.91
CA ARG A 78 -2.18 -14.17 7.02
C ARG A 78 -1.91 -13.41 5.72
N ALA A 79 -0.66 -13.10 5.43
CA ALA A 79 -0.29 -12.22 4.32
C ALA A 79 -0.84 -12.67 2.97
N GLU A 80 -0.75 -13.97 2.67
CA GLU A 80 -1.26 -14.50 1.39
C GLU A 80 -2.78 -14.32 1.27
N ALA A 81 -3.51 -14.71 2.30
CA ALA A 81 -4.97 -14.57 2.30
C ALA A 81 -5.41 -13.10 2.24
N LEU A 82 -4.69 -12.22 2.95
CA LEU A 82 -4.99 -10.79 2.95
C LEU A 82 -4.68 -10.16 1.60
N THR A 83 -3.58 -10.54 0.97
CA THR A 83 -3.22 -10.09 -0.38
C THR A 83 -4.33 -10.44 -1.36
N TRP A 84 -4.80 -11.68 -1.31
CA TRP A 84 -5.88 -12.13 -2.17
C TRP A 84 -7.17 -11.34 -1.93
N ALA A 85 -7.51 -11.10 -0.65
CA ALA A 85 -8.72 -10.37 -0.29
C ALA A 85 -8.68 -8.91 -0.76
N VAL A 86 -7.51 -8.25 -0.66
CA VAL A 86 -7.35 -6.88 -1.16
C VAL A 86 -7.50 -6.85 -2.68
N ASN A 87 -6.86 -7.78 -3.39
CA ASN A 87 -6.97 -7.87 -4.85
C ASN A 87 -8.42 -8.13 -5.28
N ASP A 88 -9.14 -8.96 -4.56
CA ASP A 88 -10.54 -9.24 -4.84
C ASP A 88 -11.40 -7.99 -4.71
N ARG A 89 -11.17 -7.21 -3.66
CA ARG A 89 -11.86 -5.93 -3.45
C ARG A 89 -11.56 -4.93 -4.54
N MET A 90 -10.30 -4.86 -4.97
CA MET A 90 -9.86 -3.89 -5.98
C MET A 90 -10.37 -4.23 -7.38
N ARG A 91 -10.58 -5.50 -7.66
CA ARG A 91 -11.01 -5.98 -8.98
C ARG A 91 -12.32 -5.34 -9.45
N GLY A 92 -13.21 -5.00 -8.53
CA GLY A 92 -14.49 -4.39 -8.86
C GLY A 92 -14.48 -2.85 -8.88
N ARG A 93 -13.32 -2.21 -8.70
CA ARG A 93 -13.24 -0.75 -8.58
C ARG A 93 -12.75 -0.11 -9.87
N PRO A 94 -13.46 0.94 -10.37
CA PRO A 94 -12.98 1.68 -11.55
C PRO A 94 -11.61 2.30 -11.28
N GLY A 95 -10.71 2.18 -12.25
CA GLY A 95 -9.37 2.76 -12.16
C GLY A 95 -8.39 1.98 -11.28
N ALA A 96 -8.78 0.86 -10.71
CA ALA A 96 -7.86 0.00 -9.98
C ALA A 96 -6.94 -0.71 -10.96
N THR A 97 -5.69 -0.30 -11.01
CA THR A 97 -4.70 -0.81 -11.96
C THR A 97 -3.62 -1.66 -11.31
N ILE A 98 -3.58 -1.68 -9.97
CA ILE A 98 -2.56 -2.45 -9.23
C ILE A 98 -3.11 -3.81 -8.85
N VAL A 99 -2.28 -4.83 -9.05
CA VAL A 99 -2.49 -6.18 -8.49
C VAL A 99 -1.35 -6.43 -7.51
N LEU A 100 -1.69 -6.69 -6.26
CA LEU A 100 -0.68 -6.99 -5.26
C LEU A 100 -0.19 -8.41 -5.38
N ILE A 101 1.11 -8.59 -5.21
CA ILE A 101 1.75 -9.92 -5.18
C ILE A 101 2.10 -10.35 -3.76
N GLY A 102 2.08 -9.44 -2.81
CA GLY A 102 2.38 -9.77 -1.43
C GLY A 102 2.29 -8.57 -0.49
N LEU A 103 2.50 -8.85 0.77
CA LEU A 103 2.58 -7.86 1.83
C LEU A 103 3.94 -7.92 2.51
N ALA A 104 4.49 -6.76 2.84
CA ALA A 104 5.65 -6.65 3.72
C ALA A 104 5.18 -5.93 4.98
N VAL A 105 5.27 -6.61 6.12
CA VAL A 105 4.73 -6.10 7.38
C VAL A 105 5.85 -5.58 8.27
N SER A 106 5.63 -4.43 8.88
CA SER A 106 6.56 -3.84 9.85
C SER A 106 5.79 -3.26 11.03
N VAL A 107 6.49 -2.98 12.11
CA VAL A 107 5.91 -2.32 13.29
C VAL A 107 6.19 -0.83 13.19
N GLY A 108 5.20 -0.01 13.53
CA GLY A 108 5.32 1.43 13.48
C GLY A 108 6.35 1.97 14.45
N ARG A 109 7.25 2.83 13.96
CA ARG A 109 8.33 3.41 14.74
C ARG A 109 7.92 4.63 15.58
N GLU A 110 6.88 5.32 15.15
CA GLU A 110 6.40 6.50 15.87
C GLU A 110 6.08 6.23 17.32
N ARG A 111 5.56 5.03 17.59
CA ARG A 111 5.20 4.62 18.93
C ARG A 111 6.42 4.40 19.81
N ALA A 112 7.49 3.87 19.26
CA ALA A 112 8.75 3.69 19.96
C ALA A 112 9.39 5.04 20.30
N ASP A 113 9.35 5.99 19.37
CA ASP A 113 9.89 7.32 19.55
C ASP A 113 9.16 8.11 20.63
N ARG A 114 7.85 7.89 20.78
CA ARG A 114 7.05 8.57 21.82
C ARG A 114 7.35 8.09 23.22
N ASN A 115 7.89 6.92 23.35
CA ASN A 115 8.21 6.32 24.67
C ASN A 115 9.59 6.68 25.16
N LEU A 116 10.31 7.44 24.36
CA LEU A 116 11.62 7.97 24.74
C LEU A 116 11.47 9.37 25.31
#